data_7aed3d8d0223233d6f9fe49d674b0c78
#
_entry.id   7aed3d8d0223233d6f9fe49d674b0c78
#
_cell.length_a   1.000
_cell.length_b   1.000
_cell.length_c   1.000
_cell.angle_alpha   90.00
_cell.angle_beta   90.00
_cell.angle_gamma   90.00
#
_symmetry.space_group_name_H-M   'P 1'
#
loop_
_entity.id
_entity.type
_entity.pdbx_description
1 polymer ?
#
loop_
_entity_poly.entity_id
_entity_poly.type
_entity_poly.pdbx_seq_one_letter_code
_entity_poly.pdbx_strand_id
1 'polypeptide(L)'
;MKNFNQFFLEKQVLGLVELFDVDGIGKIPSKLDSGNGAFNVLHGDKDSIQLQGNKVLFKTVNNKHLIKDKIDEIVINTGGGVMDTRNVVEFNFKIGNKEFRNIPFSIGDRSSNLYKILVSKDFIEDHLDALIDVSQENIADEEIEASY
;
A
#
# COMPACT_ATOMS: atom_id res chain seq x y z
N MET A 1 24.63 -23.86 9.36
CA MET A 1 24.33 -23.22 8.06
C MET A 1 23.01 -23.77 7.52
N LYS A 2 22.12 -22.92 7.10
CA LYS A 2 20.82 -23.33 6.55
C LYS A 2 21.00 -23.86 5.14
N ASN A 3 20.32 -24.98 4.82
CA ASN A 3 20.27 -25.48 3.46
C ASN A 3 19.29 -24.67 2.60
N PHE A 4 19.25 -24.94 1.30
CA PHE A 4 18.41 -24.24 0.36
C PHE A 4 16.91 -24.33 0.71
N ASN A 5 16.43 -25.48 1.13
CA ASN A 5 15.03 -25.68 1.52
C ASN A 5 14.67 -24.88 2.76
N GLN A 6 15.55 -24.81 3.75
CA GLN A 6 15.32 -24.01 4.96
C GLN A 6 15.29 -22.53 4.64
N PHE A 7 16.13 -22.07 3.72
CA PHE A 7 16.10 -20.68 3.27
C PHE A 7 14.75 -20.31 2.65
N PHE A 8 14.21 -21.17 1.77
CA PHE A 8 12.89 -20.93 1.16
C PHE A 8 11.76 -20.99 2.17
N LEU A 9 11.78 -21.91 3.11
CA LEU A 9 10.75 -22.05 4.14
C LEU A 9 10.69 -20.84 5.08
N GLU A 10 11.76 -20.09 5.19
CA GLU A 10 11.79 -18.87 6.01
C GLU A 10 11.25 -17.64 5.29
N LYS A 11 11.17 -17.67 3.96
CA LYS A 11 10.53 -16.57 3.23
C LYS A 11 9.05 -16.59 3.49
N GLN A 12 8.52 -15.42 3.86
CA GLN A 12 7.10 -15.22 3.99
C GLN A 12 6.43 -15.40 2.63
N VAL A 13 5.30 -16.11 2.61
CA VAL A 13 4.44 -16.19 1.42
C VAL A 13 3.23 -15.30 1.66
N LEU A 14 2.95 -14.42 0.71
CA LEU A 14 1.79 -13.56 0.72
C LEU A 14 0.92 -13.83 -0.49
N GLY A 15 -0.36 -13.50 -0.40
CA GLY A 15 -1.29 -13.59 -1.52
C GLY A 15 -1.18 -12.39 -2.45
N LEU A 16 -1.93 -12.44 -3.54
CA LEU A 16 -2.05 -11.30 -4.45
C LEU A 16 -2.69 -10.10 -3.76
N VAL A 17 -3.59 -10.36 -2.80
CA VAL A 17 -4.27 -9.34 -2.00
C VAL A 17 -4.03 -9.65 -0.53
N GLU A 18 -3.61 -8.61 0.21
CA GLU A 18 -3.45 -8.68 1.67
C GLU A 18 -4.17 -7.51 2.33
N LEU A 19 -4.63 -7.72 3.56
CA LEU A 19 -5.24 -6.64 4.33
C LEU A 19 -4.15 -5.76 4.95
N PHE A 20 -4.16 -4.49 4.60
CA PHE A 20 -3.35 -3.46 5.24
C PHE A 20 -4.19 -2.77 6.31
N ASP A 21 -3.81 -2.93 7.56
CA ASP A 21 -4.45 -2.23 8.67
C ASP A 21 -3.76 -0.89 8.87
N VAL A 22 -4.32 0.15 8.25
CA VAL A 22 -3.69 1.47 8.15
C VAL A 22 -4.15 2.34 9.31
N ASP A 23 -3.18 2.89 10.05
CA ASP A 23 -3.46 3.80 11.15
C ASP A 23 -4.30 4.99 10.68
N GLY A 24 -5.40 5.23 11.39
CA GLY A 24 -6.34 6.31 11.06
C GLY A 24 -7.41 5.95 10.05
N ILE A 25 -7.33 4.78 9.39
CA ILE A 25 -8.30 4.37 8.37
C ILE A 25 -8.95 3.03 8.70
N GLY A 26 -8.14 2.00 8.98
CA GLY A 26 -8.60 0.63 9.21
C GLY A 26 -8.07 -0.35 8.17
N LYS A 27 -8.66 -1.54 8.14
CA LYS A 27 -8.24 -2.62 7.23
C LYS A 27 -8.71 -2.38 5.81
N ILE A 28 -7.77 -2.40 4.87
CA ILE A 28 -8.02 -2.13 3.46
C ILE A 28 -7.44 -3.28 2.63
N PRO A 29 -8.25 -3.98 1.82
CA PRO A 29 -7.73 -4.95 0.85
C PRO A 29 -6.79 -4.26 -0.13
N SER A 30 -5.56 -4.76 -0.21
CA SER A 30 -4.47 -4.11 -0.95
C SER A 30 -3.86 -5.10 -1.93
N LYS A 31 -3.77 -4.71 -3.20
CA LYS A 31 -3.21 -5.56 -4.25
C LYS A 31 -1.70 -5.40 -4.32
N LEU A 32 -0.98 -6.52 -4.21
CA LEU A 32 0.46 -6.56 -4.39
C LEU A 32 0.77 -6.60 -5.89
N ASP A 33 1.33 -5.52 -6.40
CA ASP A 33 1.56 -5.34 -7.84
C ASP A 33 3.04 -5.15 -8.14
N SER A 34 3.70 -6.23 -8.55
CA SER A 34 5.11 -6.21 -8.91
C SER A 34 5.43 -5.37 -10.16
N GLY A 35 4.42 -4.96 -10.91
CA GLY A 35 4.56 -4.05 -12.05
C GLY A 35 4.41 -2.58 -11.71
N ASN A 36 3.97 -2.25 -10.49
CA ASN A 36 3.81 -0.89 -10.03
C ASN A 36 5.15 -0.31 -9.55
N GLY A 37 5.38 0.99 -9.78
CA GLY A 37 6.67 1.65 -9.57
C GLY A 37 7.10 1.85 -8.12
N ALA A 38 7.62 3.04 -7.83
CA ALA A 38 8.36 3.30 -6.58
C ALA A 38 7.49 3.44 -5.34
N PHE A 39 6.28 3.98 -5.45
CA PHE A 39 5.43 4.26 -4.30
C PHE A 39 4.18 3.41 -4.28
N ASN A 40 3.79 2.96 -3.09
CA ASN A 40 2.43 2.47 -2.87
C ASN A 40 1.44 3.59 -3.19
N VAL A 41 0.23 3.22 -3.63
CA VAL A 41 -0.83 4.17 -3.92
C VAL A 41 -1.97 3.97 -2.94
N LEU A 42 -2.44 5.05 -2.33
CA LEU A 42 -3.68 5.06 -1.56
C LEU A 42 -4.70 5.94 -2.26
N HIS A 43 -5.94 5.46 -2.32
CA HIS A 43 -7.04 6.23 -2.84
C HIS A 43 -7.26 7.52 -2.06
N GLY A 44 -7.36 8.64 -2.78
CA GLY A 44 -7.90 9.91 -2.29
C GLY A 44 -8.92 10.43 -3.29
N ASP A 45 -10.10 10.82 -2.82
CA ASP A 45 -11.14 11.37 -3.68
C ASP A 45 -10.61 12.63 -4.36
N LYS A 46 -10.62 12.66 -5.69
CA LYS A 46 -10.00 13.72 -6.48
C LYS A 46 -10.44 15.11 -6.07
N ASP A 47 -11.74 15.31 -5.87
CA ASP A 47 -12.30 16.61 -5.54
C ASP A 47 -12.06 17.05 -4.09
N SER A 48 -11.59 16.13 -3.25
CA SER A 48 -11.29 16.40 -1.85
C SER A 48 -9.85 16.84 -1.58
N ILE A 49 -8.95 16.60 -2.53
CA ILE A 49 -7.52 16.80 -2.32
C ILE A 49 -7.20 18.30 -2.33
N GLN A 50 -6.66 18.79 -1.24
CA GLN A 50 -6.27 20.19 -1.06
C GLN A 50 -4.88 20.29 -0.46
N LEU A 51 -4.12 21.29 -0.90
CA LEU A 51 -2.84 21.65 -0.31
C LEU A 51 -3.01 22.89 0.57
N GLN A 52 -2.53 22.82 1.81
CA GLN A 52 -2.45 23.96 2.72
C GLN A 52 -1.03 24.02 3.30
N GLY A 53 -0.20 24.90 2.74
CA GLY A 53 1.23 24.92 3.04
C GLY A 53 1.86 23.60 2.60
N ASN A 54 2.51 22.89 3.54
CA ASN A 54 3.06 21.55 3.28
C ASN A 54 2.13 20.42 3.70
N LYS A 55 0.86 20.71 3.97
CA LYS A 55 -0.13 19.71 4.37
C LYS A 55 -1.00 19.30 3.18
N VAL A 56 -1.30 18.03 3.11
CA VAL A 56 -2.27 17.46 2.17
C VAL A 56 -3.51 17.07 2.95
N LEU A 57 -4.65 17.63 2.55
CA LEU A 57 -5.97 17.28 3.09
C LEU A 57 -6.68 16.46 2.03
N PHE A 58 -7.26 15.33 2.43
CA PHE A 58 -7.99 14.49 1.49
C PHE A 58 -8.95 13.55 2.20
N LYS A 59 -9.99 13.16 1.48
CA LYS A 59 -10.93 12.13 1.89
C LYS A 59 -10.52 10.80 1.24
N THR A 60 -10.50 9.75 2.03
CA THR A 60 -10.09 8.42 1.59
C THR A 60 -11.13 7.36 1.98
N VAL A 61 -10.72 6.11 1.99
CA VAL A 61 -11.54 4.93 2.30
C VAL A 61 -12.28 5.12 3.63
N ASN A 62 -13.49 4.56 3.74
CA ASN A 62 -14.36 4.63 4.91
C ASN A 62 -14.77 6.07 5.28
N ASN A 63 -14.84 6.96 4.30
CA ASN A 63 -15.18 8.38 4.50
C ASN A 63 -14.25 9.09 5.50
N LYS A 64 -13.02 8.62 5.65
CA LYS A 64 -12.05 9.26 6.53
C LYS A 64 -11.47 10.49 5.88
N HIS A 65 -11.39 11.58 6.65
CA HIS A 65 -10.72 12.80 6.24
C HIS A 65 -9.39 12.88 6.96
N LEU A 66 -8.31 13.00 6.19
CA LEU A 66 -6.95 13.00 6.72
C LEU A 66 -6.22 14.29 6.38
N ILE A 67 -5.31 14.66 7.27
CA ILE A 67 -4.35 15.74 7.08
C ILE A 67 -2.96 15.15 7.30
N LYS A 68 -2.12 15.20 6.28
CA LYS A 68 -0.78 14.61 6.30
C LYS A 68 0.26 15.59 5.79
N ASP A 69 1.48 15.47 6.29
CA ASP A 69 2.62 16.21 5.73
C ASP A 69 2.92 15.70 4.31
N LYS A 70 3.08 16.63 3.38
CA LYS A 70 3.58 16.30 2.04
C LYS A 70 5.09 16.11 2.12
N ILE A 71 5.57 14.93 1.75
CA ILE A 71 7.01 14.62 1.78
C ILE A 71 7.64 14.61 0.40
N ASP A 72 6.83 14.43 -0.65
CA ASP A 72 7.30 14.37 -2.04
C ASP A 72 6.12 14.60 -2.98
N GLU A 73 6.44 14.62 -4.27
CA GLU A 73 5.47 14.79 -5.35
C GLU A 73 5.94 13.97 -6.55
N ILE A 74 5.02 13.27 -7.19
CA ILE A 74 5.32 12.51 -8.40
C ILE A 74 4.38 12.91 -9.53
N VAL A 75 4.86 12.77 -10.76
CA VAL A 75 4.06 13.00 -11.97
C VAL A 75 3.88 11.67 -12.68
N ILE A 76 2.64 11.31 -12.94
CA ILE A 76 2.29 10.05 -13.59
C ILE A 76 1.66 10.36 -14.94
N ASN A 77 2.11 9.64 -15.97
CA ASN A 77 1.46 9.66 -17.27
C ASN A 77 0.27 8.69 -17.25
N THR A 78 -0.94 9.24 -17.30
CA THR A 78 -2.18 8.46 -17.25
C THR A 78 -2.65 7.98 -18.64
N GLY A 79 -1.82 8.19 -19.66
CA GLY A 79 -2.13 7.84 -21.05
C GLY A 79 -2.56 9.05 -21.89
N GLY A 80 -2.41 8.96 -23.21
CA GLY A 80 -2.82 10.04 -24.14
C GLY A 80 -2.14 11.38 -23.92
N GLY A 81 -0.97 11.41 -23.27
CA GLY A 81 -0.25 12.64 -22.98
C GLY A 81 -0.77 13.41 -21.76
N VAL A 82 -1.73 12.87 -21.03
CA VAL A 82 -2.25 13.48 -19.81
C VAL A 82 -1.34 13.14 -18.64
N MET A 83 -0.87 14.17 -17.95
CA MET A 83 -0.02 14.04 -16.75
C MET A 83 -0.85 14.31 -15.51
N ASP A 84 -0.69 13.45 -14.49
CA ASP A 84 -1.32 13.59 -13.19
C ASP A 84 -0.25 13.78 -12.14
N THR A 85 -0.37 14.85 -11.36
CA THR A 85 0.55 15.14 -10.25
C THR A 85 -0.04 14.61 -8.96
N ARG A 86 0.71 13.78 -8.25
CA ARG A 86 0.28 13.17 -6.99
C ARG A 86 1.17 13.56 -5.85
N ASN A 87 0.56 13.91 -4.73
CA ASN A 87 1.28 14.18 -3.49
C ASN A 87 1.67 12.86 -2.81
N VAL A 88 2.83 12.83 -2.18
CA VAL A 88 3.32 11.69 -1.42
C VAL A 88 3.29 12.02 0.07
N VAL A 89 2.71 11.14 0.85
CA VAL A 89 2.61 11.23 2.31
C VAL A 89 3.02 9.91 2.95
N GLU A 90 3.25 9.89 4.25
CA GLU A 90 3.66 8.67 4.95
C GLU A 90 2.52 8.07 5.77
N PHE A 91 2.48 6.73 5.85
CA PHE A 91 1.55 5.99 6.69
C PHE A 91 2.27 4.93 7.49
N ASN A 92 1.70 4.64 8.66
CA ASN A 92 2.01 3.45 9.45
C ASN A 92 0.89 2.44 9.25
N PHE A 93 1.23 1.17 9.10
CA PHE A 93 0.24 0.12 8.91
C PHE A 93 0.79 -1.24 9.34
N LYS A 94 -0.12 -2.21 9.46
CA LYS A 94 0.22 -3.61 9.73
C LYS A 94 -0.24 -4.50 8.58
N ILE A 95 0.56 -5.52 8.31
CA ILE A 95 0.16 -6.65 7.47
C ILE A 95 0.27 -7.89 8.37
N GLY A 96 -0.89 -8.46 8.75
CA GLY A 96 -0.89 -9.47 9.78
C GLY A 96 -0.39 -8.89 11.11
N ASN A 97 0.63 -9.51 11.70
CA ASN A 97 1.26 -9.03 12.93
C ASN A 97 2.51 -8.17 12.70
N LYS A 98 2.86 -7.90 11.45
CA LYS A 98 4.07 -7.17 11.09
C LYS A 98 3.76 -5.69 10.89
N GLU A 99 4.51 -4.85 11.60
CA GLU A 99 4.35 -3.40 11.58
C GLU A 99 5.30 -2.73 10.60
N PHE A 100 4.79 -1.74 9.88
CA PHE A 100 5.57 -0.89 8.99
C PHE A 100 5.32 0.57 9.34
N ARG A 101 6.37 1.37 9.44
CA ARG A 101 6.29 2.76 9.85
C ARG A 101 6.87 3.70 8.82
N ASN A 102 6.24 4.86 8.69
CA ASN A 102 6.71 5.94 7.82
C ASN A 102 6.92 5.51 6.37
N ILE A 103 5.97 4.72 5.86
CA ILE A 103 6.04 4.22 4.49
C ILE A 103 5.38 5.23 3.54
N PRO A 104 6.08 5.66 2.48
CA PRO A 104 5.53 6.64 1.56
C PRO A 104 4.45 6.04 0.66
N PHE A 105 3.35 6.78 0.51
CA PHE A 105 2.25 6.48 -0.40
C PHE A 105 1.97 7.70 -1.25
N SER A 106 1.80 7.51 -2.55
CA SER A 106 1.21 8.55 -3.38
C SER A 106 -0.31 8.52 -3.24
N ILE A 107 -0.93 9.69 -3.27
CA ILE A 107 -2.39 9.83 -3.16
C ILE A 107 -2.95 10.06 -4.55
N GLY A 108 -3.81 9.17 -4.99
CA GLY A 108 -4.44 9.25 -6.30
C GLY A 108 -5.86 8.71 -6.28
N ASP A 109 -6.70 9.17 -7.21
CA ASP A 109 -8.09 8.73 -7.28
C ASP A 109 -8.18 7.32 -7.86
N ARG A 110 -8.61 6.39 -7.03
CA ARG A 110 -8.84 5.00 -7.39
C ARG A 110 -10.30 4.60 -7.26
N SER A 111 -11.22 5.57 -7.37
CA SER A 111 -12.65 5.33 -7.20
C SER A 111 -13.21 4.31 -8.19
N SER A 112 -12.65 4.23 -9.40
CA SER A 112 -13.05 3.25 -10.43
C SER A 112 -12.32 1.90 -10.29
N ASN A 113 -11.39 1.76 -9.34
CA ASN A 113 -10.61 0.54 -9.14
C ASN A 113 -11.16 -0.26 -7.95
N LEU A 114 -11.08 -1.58 -8.07
CA LEU A 114 -11.53 -2.49 -7.01
C LEU A 114 -10.71 -2.32 -5.73
N TYR A 115 -9.39 -2.23 -5.88
CA TYR A 115 -8.49 -2.10 -4.74
C TYR A 115 -8.08 -0.66 -4.52
N LYS A 116 -8.29 -0.15 -3.31
CA LYS A 116 -8.01 1.24 -2.94
C LYS A 116 -6.57 1.47 -2.51
N ILE A 117 -5.82 0.39 -2.28
CA ILE A 117 -4.37 0.42 -2.13
C ILE A 117 -3.74 -0.47 -3.21
N LEU A 118 -2.72 0.07 -3.87
CA LEU A 118 -1.86 -0.67 -4.77
C LEU A 118 -0.45 -0.68 -4.18
N VAL A 119 0.10 -1.88 -3.98
CA VAL A 119 1.40 -2.03 -3.32
C VAL A 119 2.50 -2.03 -4.38
N SER A 120 3.52 -1.21 -4.17
CA SER A 120 4.59 -1.04 -5.15
C SER A 120 5.57 -2.20 -5.18
N LYS A 121 6.22 -2.36 -6.35
CA LYS A 121 7.33 -3.29 -6.51
C LYS A 121 8.45 -3.02 -5.50
N ASP A 122 8.83 -1.77 -5.33
CA ASP A 122 9.92 -1.40 -4.41
C ASP A 122 9.60 -1.76 -2.97
N PHE A 123 8.36 -1.53 -2.53
CA PHE A 123 7.94 -1.94 -1.19
C PHE A 123 7.98 -3.46 -1.02
N ILE A 124 7.52 -4.21 -2.01
CA ILE A 124 7.53 -5.68 -1.97
C ILE A 124 8.97 -6.19 -1.85
N GLU A 125 9.89 -5.65 -2.65
CA GLU A 125 11.28 -6.08 -2.66
C GLU A 125 12.04 -5.66 -1.39
N ASP A 126 11.87 -4.40 -0.96
CA ASP A 126 12.70 -3.80 0.08
C ASP A 126 12.20 -4.09 1.50
N HIS A 127 10.90 -4.22 1.68
CA HIS A 127 10.29 -4.33 3.00
C HIS A 127 9.62 -5.67 3.28
N LEU A 128 9.04 -6.31 2.28
CA LEU A 128 8.35 -7.57 2.49
C LEU A 128 9.27 -8.77 2.31
N ASP A 129 10.16 -8.73 1.33
CA ASP A 129 11.02 -9.87 0.95
C ASP A 129 10.21 -11.17 0.91
N ALA A 130 9.05 -11.13 0.28
CA ALA A 130 8.07 -12.19 0.28
C ALA A 130 7.91 -12.80 -1.10
N LEU A 131 7.53 -14.07 -1.11
CA LEU A 131 7.01 -14.74 -2.31
C LEU A 131 5.51 -14.45 -2.41
N ILE A 132 5.02 -14.15 -3.59
CA ILE A 132 3.61 -13.87 -3.82
C ILE A 132 2.97 -15.08 -4.49
N ASP A 133 1.96 -15.65 -3.82
CA ASP A 133 1.10 -16.67 -4.40
C ASP A 133 -0.15 -15.99 -4.94
N VAL A 134 -0.21 -15.82 -6.25
CA VAL A 134 -1.29 -15.11 -6.94
C VAL A 134 -2.66 -15.79 -6.81
N SER A 135 -2.68 -17.06 -6.38
CA SER A 135 -3.93 -17.78 -6.14
C SER A 135 -4.53 -17.57 -4.75
N GLN A 136 -3.82 -16.86 -3.87
CA GLN A 136 -4.20 -16.68 -2.47
C GLN A 136 -4.54 -15.23 -2.16
N GLU A 137 -5.34 -15.05 -1.09
CA GLU A 137 -5.67 -13.75 -0.52
C GLU A 137 -5.65 -13.84 1.00
N ASN A 138 -5.25 -12.75 1.66
CA ASN A 138 -5.33 -12.57 3.11
C ASN A 138 -4.61 -13.64 3.93
N ILE A 139 -3.48 -14.13 3.42
CA ILE A 139 -2.70 -15.20 4.08
C ILE A 139 -2.14 -14.71 5.42
N ALA A 140 -1.70 -13.47 5.49
CA ALA A 140 -1.10 -12.92 6.71
C ALA A 140 -2.08 -12.92 7.89
N ASP A 141 -3.34 -12.58 7.66
CA ASP A 141 -4.37 -12.60 8.70
C ASP A 141 -4.76 -14.03 9.10
N GLU A 142 -4.81 -14.95 8.16
CA GLU A 142 -5.06 -16.37 8.44
C GLU A 142 -3.97 -16.98 9.33
N GLU A 143 -2.71 -16.63 9.11
CA GLU A 143 -1.59 -17.08 9.94
C GLU A 143 -1.72 -16.60 11.39
N ILE A 144 -2.20 -15.37 11.61
CA ILE A 144 -2.47 -14.85 12.95
C ILE A 144 -3.59 -15.65 13.62
N GLU A 145 -4.70 -15.88 12.94
CA GLU A 145 -5.83 -16.64 13.46
C GLU A 145 -5.42 -18.06 13.79
N ALA A 146 -4.60 -18.70 12.98
CA ALA A 146 -4.11 -20.06 13.20
C ALA A 146 -3.17 -20.17 14.41
N SER A 147 -2.56 -19.07 14.86
CA SER A 147 -1.64 -19.06 16.01
C SER A 147 -2.35 -18.96 17.36
N TYR A 148 -3.64 -18.69 17.39
CA TYR A 148 -4.46 -18.68 18.59
C TYR A 148 -5.14 -20.04 18.76
#